data_195615ca21a503bcc5b54cf979e15fd5
#
_entry.id   195615ca21a503bcc5b54cf979e15fd5
#
_cell.length_a   1.000
_cell.length_b   1.000
_cell.length_c   1.000
_cell.angle_alpha   90.00
_cell.angle_beta   90.00
_cell.angle_gamma   90.00
#
_symmetry.space_group_name_H-M   'P 1'
#
loop_
_entity.id
_entity.type
_entity.pdbx_description
1 polymer ?
#
loop_
_entity_poly.entity_id
_entity_poly.type
_entity_poly.pdbx_seq_one_letter_code
_entity_poly.pdbx_strand_id
1 'polypeptide(L)'
;MFKLSNARGVFAVLAAMLFIQGCGEAPRFPMSSDAKMSDMYWFYAMYDENYAPLEYKEQRFGFKFGDLKAKYLAEAQATKTNEEFYSLVYKFVSEFRDAHNSASITTTDLPGRAKVAYLGFKGNRQGDKLRVTEFLPTYKSDNFPVKAGDFITKLNGMPLTEVVKTEMAVYRDLGQDESNLTLHMPRIFNRVSNVNGLPTTEYAVLTLTRGTEELQVALPWVIEDLYAFKRAQEAASKKKPAAATDDEGRLAIFKMGFLSFNGKFELNSTIFEKISRAVKSQFDWHNTFRFVDDVPTWMTELQKITGKEEAPAGGPLDALAKERAIPEEADPIVTSKVFPAYTMLQKVMDTSGNETGEEKTITYLRVDTFSPAADEAYVLNELKLLLKTMKNRRSKDLVIDMIDNGGGSLTLGLKMAQLFSNQKVVMPEMQFRLSNSWVTTFETEASEREDNSNTPSEKTMNGKVFEKLLEDRAAGLRLSRKFSTETLMDFPEEANRELKDKINVVLLVNEMCASMCDIFTAVLKDNNMATVVGSRTMGAGGNVVSYAEAPISKMQIRQTESLILRGDGVTYIENNGVSPDVELAVSEDEAAQYTTIRAKAFSLLSTVAVKPEPLASTEE
;
A
#
# COMPACT_ATOMS: atom_id res chain seq x y z
N MET A 1 18.96 -46.87 28.39
CA MET A 1 19.24 -45.67 29.16
C MET A 1 19.42 -44.49 28.21
N PHE A 2 18.34 -44.07 27.61
CA PHE A 2 18.27 -42.84 26.84
C PHE A 2 16.95 -42.20 27.19
N LYS A 3 16.96 -41.05 27.79
CA LYS A 3 15.85 -40.05 27.87
C LYS A 3 16.09 -39.14 29.04
N LEU A 4 16.30 -37.88 28.78
CA LEU A 4 16.06 -36.73 29.66
C LEU A 4 17.02 -35.58 29.32
N SER A 5 16.96 -35.05 28.07
CA SER A 5 17.57 -33.76 27.79
C SER A 5 16.68 -32.81 26.96
N ASN A 6 15.60 -33.32 26.36
CA ASN A 6 14.76 -32.47 25.48
C ASN A 6 13.52 -31.86 26.13
N ALA A 7 13.20 -32.24 27.38
CA ALA A 7 12.02 -31.71 28.06
C ALA A 7 12.19 -30.29 28.63
N ARG A 8 13.44 -29.82 28.81
CA ARG A 8 13.69 -28.47 29.36
C ARG A 8 13.55 -27.34 28.33
N GLY A 9 13.81 -27.64 27.05
CA GLY A 9 13.64 -26.66 25.97
C GLY A 9 12.17 -26.40 25.62
N VAL A 10 11.34 -27.45 25.59
CA VAL A 10 9.91 -27.38 25.30
C VAL A 10 9.13 -26.67 26.42
N PHE A 11 9.52 -26.88 27.69
CA PHE A 11 8.92 -26.18 28.83
C PHE A 11 9.23 -24.69 28.87
N ALA A 12 10.39 -24.25 28.40
CA ALA A 12 10.74 -22.83 28.31
C ALA A 12 9.95 -22.10 27.23
N VAL A 13 9.71 -22.75 26.10
CA VAL A 13 8.90 -22.18 24.99
C VAL A 13 7.40 -22.18 25.36
N LEU A 14 6.88 -23.24 25.99
CA LEU A 14 5.50 -23.30 26.48
C LEU A 14 5.26 -22.35 27.66
N ALA A 15 6.23 -22.14 28.54
CA ALA A 15 6.12 -21.13 29.60
C ALA A 15 6.16 -19.71 29.04
N ALA A 16 6.91 -19.45 27.95
CA ALA A 16 6.88 -18.16 27.25
C ALA A 16 5.53 -17.93 26.54
N MET A 17 4.89 -18.97 26.00
CA MET A 17 3.58 -18.86 25.35
C MET A 17 2.41 -18.72 26.34
N LEU A 18 2.51 -19.21 27.56
CA LEU A 18 1.46 -19.11 28.60
C LEU A 18 1.41 -17.72 29.29
N PHE A 19 2.41 -16.87 29.09
CA PHE A 19 2.40 -15.48 29.59
C PHE A 19 1.80 -14.46 28.60
N ILE A 20 1.34 -14.88 27.40
CA ILE A 20 0.89 -13.97 26.32
C ILE A 20 -0.64 -13.77 26.30
N GLN A 21 -1.39 -14.23 27.28
CA GLN A 21 -2.83 -13.91 27.39
C GLN A 21 -3.12 -12.86 28.48
N GLY A 22 -2.42 -11.74 28.42
CA GLY A 22 -2.84 -10.55 29.12
C GLY A 22 -3.12 -9.46 28.08
N CYS A 23 -4.38 -9.15 27.84
CA CYS A 23 -4.77 -7.85 27.27
C CYS A 23 -4.31 -6.76 28.26
N GLY A 24 -3.00 -6.48 28.27
CA GLY A 24 -2.40 -5.47 29.13
C GLY A 24 -2.48 -4.12 28.42
N GLU A 25 -2.97 -3.12 29.14
CA GLU A 25 -2.86 -1.72 28.72
C GLU A 25 -1.38 -1.35 28.53
N ALA A 26 -1.09 -0.44 27.59
CA ALA A 26 0.25 0.12 27.45
C ALA A 26 0.73 0.71 28.79
N PRO A 27 2.04 0.69 29.06
CA PRO A 27 2.55 1.11 30.36
C PRO A 27 2.20 2.56 30.65
N ARG A 28 1.46 2.79 31.73
CA ARG A 28 1.05 4.12 32.20
C ARG A 28 2.21 4.93 32.79
N PHE A 29 3.27 4.24 33.18
CA PHE A 29 4.47 4.82 33.76
C PHE A 29 5.65 4.70 32.80
N PRO A 30 6.69 5.52 32.96
CA PRO A 30 7.92 5.36 32.21
C PRO A 30 8.48 3.95 32.34
N MET A 31 8.77 3.30 31.23
CA MET A 31 9.46 2.02 31.21
C MET A 31 10.89 2.20 31.70
N SER A 32 11.41 1.24 32.47
CA SER A 32 12.83 1.20 32.81
C SER A 32 13.71 0.98 31.58
N SER A 33 14.99 1.31 31.67
CA SER A 33 15.95 1.02 30.59
C SER A 33 15.97 -0.47 30.25
N ASP A 34 15.91 -1.37 31.26
CA ASP A 34 15.91 -2.81 31.04
C ASP A 34 14.65 -3.26 30.29
N ALA A 35 13.48 -2.68 30.62
CA ALA A 35 12.23 -2.95 29.91
C ALA A 35 12.30 -2.54 28.42
N LYS A 36 12.83 -1.36 28.13
CA LYS A 36 13.03 -0.86 26.79
C LYS A 36 14.03 -1.70 25.99
N MET A 37 15.14 -2.09 26.65
CA MET A 37 16.12 -3.00 26.05
C MET A 37 15.51 -4.38 25.77
N SER A 38 14.70 -4.91 26.68
CA SER A 38 14.02 -6.20 26.51
C SER A 38 13.13 -6.19 25.26
N ASP A 39 12.30 -5.15 25.09
CA ASP A 39 11.45 -5.02 23.91
C ASP A 39 12.29 -4.79 22.64
N MET A 40 13.39 -4.05 22.72
CA MET A 40 14.29 -3.86 21.57
C MET A 40 14.96 -5.18 21.15
N TYR A 41 15.32 -6.05 22.10
CA TYR A 41 15.77 -7.42 21.82
C TYR A 41 14.67 -8.24 21.14
N TRP A 42 13.43 -8.09 21.59
CA TRP A 42 12.29 -8.77 20.98
C TRP A 42 12.10 -8.33 19.53
N PHE A 43 12.10 -7.02 19.25
CA PHE A 43 12.01 -6.51 17.87
C PHE A 43 13.14 -7.05 17.00
N TYR A 44 14.37 -7.05 17.50
CA TYR A 44 15.50 -7.60 16.79
C TYR A 44 15.29 -9.09 16.47
N ALA A 45 14.87 -9.89 17.45
CA ALA A 45 14.62 -11.33 17.27
C ALA A 45 13.52 -11.59 16.23
N MET A 46 12.46 -10.78 16.21
CA MET A 46 11.40 -10.88 15.23
C MET A 46 11.91 -10.62 13.81
N TYR A 47 12.80 -9.64 13.62
CA TYR A 47 13.41 -9.37 12.32
C TYR A 47 14.39 -10.47 11.91
N ASP A 48 15.21 -10.96 12.82
CA ASP A 48 16.16 -12.04 12.52
C ASP A 48 15.47 -13.33 12.09
N GLU A 49 14.40 -13.69 12.75
CA GLU A 49 13.66 -14.94 12.48
C GLU A 49 12.77 -14.83 11.24
N ASN A 50 12.05 -13.72 11.04
CA ASN A 50 10.90 -13.70 10.15
C ASN A 50 11.07 -12.81 8.91
N TYR A 51 11.96 -11.82 8.93
CA TYR A 51 12.08 -10.85 7.86
C TYR A 51 12.78 -11.43 6.62
N ALA A 52 12.01 -11.71 5.56
CA ALA A 52 12.54 -12.35 4.36
C ALA A 52 13.55 -11.50 3.60
N PRO A 53 13.38 -10.18 3.44
CA PRO A 53 14.34 -9.38 2.69
C PRO A 53 15.66 -9.06 3.39
N LEU A 54 15.92 -9.57 4.60
CA LEU A 54 17.03 -9.11 5.44
C LEU A 54 18.38 -9.07 4.72
N GLU A 55 18.81 -10.19 4.17
CA GLU A 55 20.11 -10.31 3.49
C GLU A 55 20.16 -9.48 2.19
N TYR A 56 19.03 -9.39 1.49
CA TYR A 56 18.88 -8.53 0.32
C TYR A 56 19.04 -7.05 0.68
N LYS A 57 18.44 -6.61 1.81
CA LYS A 57 18.54 -5.22 2.28
C LYS A 57 19.94 -4.89 2.77
N GLU A 58 20.61 -5.80 3.50
CA GLU A 58 22.00 -5.63 3.91
C GLU A 58 22.91 -5.40 2.70
N GLN A 59 22.75 -6.24 1.67
CA GLN A 59 23.54 -6.13 0.43
C GLN A 59 23.20 -4.83 -0.33
N ARG A 60 21.93 -4.51 -0.48
CA ARG A 60 21.48 -3.36 -1.28
C ARG A 60 21.83 -2.01 -0.65
N PHE A 61 21.70 -1.89 0.65
CA PHE A 61 21.85 -0.62 1.38
C PHE A 61 23.13 -0.52 2.19
N GLY A 62 23.94 -1.58 2.22
CA GLY A 62 25.27 -1.56 2.80
C GLY A 62 25.30 -1.49 4.33
N PHE A 63 24.22 -1.81 5.03
CA PHE A 63 24.23 -1.92 6.49
C PHE A 63 24.53 -3.35 6.95
N LYS A 64 24.83 -3.52 8.24
CA LYS A 64 24.92 -4.81 8.91
C LYS A 64 23.87 -4.89 10.00
N PHE A 65 23.06 -5.93 9.99
CA PHE A 65 21.99 -6.09 10.96
C PHE A 65 22.49 -6.18 12.39
N GLY A 66 23.68 -6.80 12.60
CA GLY A 66 24.33 -6.82 13.90
C GLY A 66 24.72 -5.43 14.41
N ASP A 67 25.13 -4.52 13.52
CA ASP A 67 25.50 -3.14 13.87
C ASP A 67 24.23 -2.34 14.24
N LEU A 68 23.14 -2.55 13.52
CA LEU A 68 21.83 -1.97 13.88
C LEU A 68 21.38 -2.42 15.27
N LYS A 69 21.58 -3.71 15.61
CA LYS A 69 21.30 -4.22 16.96
C LYS A 69 22.06 -3.44 18.02
N ALA A 70 23.38 -3.32 17.87
CA ALA A 70 24.23 -2.62 18.84
C ALA A 70 23.80 -1.15 18.99
N LYS A 71 23.59 -0.45 17.87
CA LYS A 71 23.12 0.94 17.81
C LYS A 71 21.82 1.12 18.58
N TYR A 72 20.80 0.40 18.20
CA TYR A 72 19.43 0.60 18.72
C TYR A 72 19.25 0.13 20.16
N LEU A 73 20.02 -0.86 20.62
CA LEU A 73 20.06 -1.22 22.05
C LEU A 73 20.68 -0.09 22.90
N ALA A 74 21.78 0.49 22.45
CA ALA A 74 22.41 1.62 23.15
C ALA A 74 21.50 2.85 23.18
N GLU A 75 20.85 3.16 22.05
CA GLU A 75 19.88 4.26 21.98
C GLU A 75 18.64 4.00 22.84
N ALA A 76 18.11 2.77 22.89
CA ALA A 76 16.97 2.40 23.74
C ALA A 76 17.29 2.60 25.23
N GLN A 77 18.51 2.23 25.64
CA GLN A 77 18.99 2.45 27.00
C GLN A 77 19.06 3.95 27.35
N ALA A 78 19.38 4.80 26.38
CA ALA A 78 19.53 6.24 26.57
C ALA A 78 18.20 7.00 26.58
N THR A 79 17.10 6.42 26.08
CA THR A 79 15.80 7.09 26.04
C THR A 79 15.25 7.35 27.44
N LYS A 80 14.75 8.58 27.68
CA LYS A 80 14.24 9.01 28.99
C LYS A 80 12.74 8.78 29.13
N THR A 81 11.98 8.89 28.04
CA THR A 81 10.52 8.76 28.02
C THR A 81 10.08 7.55 27.20
N ASN A 82 8.81 7.16 27.31
CA ASN A 82 8.23 6.12 26.47
C ASN A 82 8.08 6.61 25.03
N GLU A 83 7.77 7.89 24.84
CA GLU A 83 7.61 8.53 23.55
C GLU A 83 8.93 8.52 22.75
N GLU A 84 10.05 8.79 23.41
CA GLU A 84 11.38 8.65 22.80
C GLU A 84 11.66 7.22 22.35
N PHE A 85 11.29 6.24 23.18
CA PHE A 85 11.44 4.84 22.84
C PHE A 85 10.53 4.42 21.68
N TYR A 86 9.26 4.87 21.66
CA TYR A 86 8.37 4.59 20.53
C TYR A 86 8.91 5.18 19.22
N SER A 87 9.36 6.43 19.27
CA SER A 87 10.02 7.07 18.12
C SER A 87 11.26 6.31 17.65
N LEU A 88 12.02 5.73 18.59
CA LEU A 88 13.19 4.92 18.29
C LEU A 88 12.81 3.63 17.54
N VAL A 89 11.72 2.96 17.94
CA VAL A 89 11.23 1.75 17.25
C VAL A 89 10.79 2.08 15.81
N TYR A 90 10.12 3.21 15.59
CA TYR A 90 9.81 3.65 14.22
C TYR A 90 11.07 3.85 13.38
N LYS A 91 12.11 4.48 13.94
CA LYS A 91 13.41 4.66 13.26
C LYS A 91 14.08 3.32 12.95
N PHE A 92 14.08 2.40 13.91
CA PHE A 92 14.61 1.05 13.69
C PHE A 92 13.93 0.33 12.52
N VAL A 93 12.61 0.35 12.49
CA VAL A 93 11.82 -0.25 11.39
C VAL A 93 12.10 0.43 10.05
N SER A 94 12.33 1.75 10.06
CA SER A 94 12.64 2.54 8.87
C SER A 94 14.01 2.21 8.23
N GLU A 95 14.99 1.72 9.02
CA GLU A 95 16.32 1.35 8.48
C GLU A 95 16.26 0.30 7.37
N PHE A 96 15.21 -0.53 7.37
CA PHE A 96 15.03 -1.57 6.36
C PHE A 96 14.53 -1.05 5.01
N ARG A 97 14.08 0.21 4.93
CA ARG A 97 13.59 0.84 3.69
C ARG A 97 12.61 -0.05 2.94
N ASP A 98 11.58 -0.49 3.65
CA ASP A 98 10.58 -1.43 3.18
C ASP A 98 9.18 -0.86 3.38
N ALA A 99 8.46 -0.65 2.29
CA ALA A 99 7.13 -0.05 2.32
C ALA A 99 6.11 -0.89 3.09
N HIS A 100 6.32 -2.19 3.17
CA HIS A 100 5.50 -3.14 3.93
C HIS A 100 5.75 -3.11 5.43
N ASN A 101 6.97 -2.76 5.84
CA ASN A 101 7.34 -2.71 7.24
C ASN A 101 6.69 -1.51 7.94
N SER A 102 6.15 -1.74 9.10
CA SER A 102 5.62 -0.67 9.94
C SER A 102 5.68 -1.04 11.42
N ALA A 103 5.72 -0.02 12.26
CA ALA A 103 5.45 -0.14 13.67
C ALA A 103 4.15 0.60 14.00
N SER A 104 3.42 0.14 14.99
CA SER A 104 2.21 0.78 15.48
C SER A 104 2.07 0.60 16.99
N ILE A 105 1.29 1.48 17.61
CA ILE A 105 0.87 1.35 18.99
C ILE A 105 -0.62 1.02 18.95
N THR A 106 -0.98 -0.18 19.37
CA THR A 106 -2.35 -0.70 19.24
C THR A 106 -3.31 -0.15 20.29
N THR A 107 -2.78 0.42 21.40
CA THR A 107 -3.61 0.94 22.47
C THR A 107 -4.03 2.37 22.19
N THR A 108 -5.34 2.58 22.07
CA THR A 108 -5.97 3.92 22.01
C THR A 108 -5.82 4.72 23.30
N ASP A 109 -5.34 4.10 24.35
CA ASP A 109 -5.35 4.63 25.72
C ASP A 109 -3.94 4.98 26.23
N LEU A 110 -3.16 5.70 25.42
CA LEU A 110 -1.99 6.42 25.93
C LEU A 110 -2.43 7.83 26.37
N PRO A 111 -2.99 7.98 27.58
CA PRO A 111 -3.54 9.27 27.99
C PRO A 111 -2.44 10.31 28.10
N GLY A 112 -2.61 11.41 27.39
CA GLY A 112 -1.84 12.63 27.58
C GLY A 112 -0.41 12.62 27.09
N ARG A 113 -0.04 11.77 26.11
CA ARG A 113 1.38 11.59 25.74
C ARG A 113 1.71 11.86 24.29
N ALA A 114 0.84 11.54 23.33
CA ALA A 114 1.06 11.93 21.95
C ALA A 114 0.64 13.38 21.75
N LYS A 115 1.53 14.19 21.20
CA LYS A 115 1.26 15.58 20.83
C LYS A 115 1.18 15.68 19.31
N VAL A 116 0.33 16.56 18.83
CA VAL A 116 0.28 16.96 17.43
C VAL A 116 0.80 18.37 17.27
N ALA A 117 1.68 18.59 16.30
CA ALA A 117 2.16 19.90 15.90
C ALA A 117 1.68 20.23 14.49
N TYR A 118 1.06 21.40 14.30
CA TYR A 118 0.53 21.79 13.00
C TYR A 118 0.64 23.31 12.75
N LEU A 119 0.47 23.71 11.48
CA LEU A 119 0.52 25.13 11.06
C LEU A 119 -0.82 25.67 10.57
N GLY A 120 -1.90 24.90 10.65
CA GLY A 120 -3.26 25.35 10.33
C GLY A 120 -3.67 25.22 8.86
N PHE A 121 -2.84 24.64 7.99
CA PHE A 121 -3.17 24.37 6.59
C PHE A 121 -2.79 22.96 6.19
N LYS A 122 -3.33 22.53 5.04
CA LYS A 122 -2.98 21.29 4.34
C LYS A 122 -2.55 21.61 2.92
N GLY A 123 -1.89 20.65 2.30
CA GLY A 123 -1.48 20.76 0.90
C GLY A 123 -1.18 19.41 0.28
N ASN A 124 -1.12 19.41 -1.05
CA ASN A 124 -0.75 18.25 -1.84
C ASN A 124 0.61 18.47 -2.48
N ARG A 125 1.36 17.39 -2.66
CA ARG A 125 2.63 17.42 -3.36
C ARG A 125 2.43 17.80 -4.82
N GLN A 126 3.26 18.67 -5.33
CA GLN A 126 3.38 18.97 -6.76
C GLN A 126 4.86 19.11 -7.14
N GLY A 127 5.44 18.07 -7.73
CA GLY A 127 6.87 17.99 -7.95
C GLY A 127 7.63 18.05 -6.63
N ASP A 128 8.52 19.03 -6.50
CA ASP A 128 9.36 19.27 -5.31
C ASP A 128 8.74 20.25 -4.31
N LYS A 129 7.49 20.66 -4.54
CA LYS A 129 6.80 21.69 -3.78
C LYS A 129 5.53 21.12 -3.14
N LEU A 130 5.02 21.81 -2.12
CA LEU A 130 3.69 21.59 -1.57
C LEU A 130 2.75 22.71 -2.01
N ARG A 131 1.68 22.40 -2.74
CA ARG A 131 0.59 23.33 -3.01
C ARG A 131 -0.38 23.34 -1.84
N VAL A 132 -0.61 24.53 -1.27
CA VAL A 132 -1.60 24.71 -0.20
C VAL A 132 -3.01 24.58 -0.77
N THR A 133 -3.82 23.70 -0.17
CA THR A 133 -5.17 23.39 -0.68
C THR A 133 -6.27 23.79 0.29
N GLU A 134 -6.08 23.56 1.59
CA GLU A 134 -7.11 23.72 2.60
C GLU A 134 -6.57 24.35 3.87
N PHE A 135 -7.48 24.97 4.64
CA PHE A 135 -7.19 25.52 5.97
C PHE A 135 -8.08 24.90 7.02
N LEU A 136 -7.52 24.68 8.21
CA LEU A 136 -8.34 24.41 9.38
C LEU A 136 -9.25 25.61 9.63
N PRO A 137 -10.50 25.42 10.11
CA PRO A 137 -11.51 26.51 10.17
C PRO A 137 -11.07 27.75 10.91
N THR A 138 -10.31 27.60 12.01
CA THR A 138 -9.75 28.72 12.78
C THR A 138 -8.72 29.55 12.01
N TYR A 139 -8.19 29.01 10.91
CA TYR A 139 -7.18 29.65 10.06
C TYR A 139 -7.73 30.13 8.72
N LYS A 140 -9.03 29.94 8.47
CA LYS A 140 -9.76 30.55 7.33
C LYS A 140 -9.96 32.05 7.58
N SER A 141 -8.89 32.81 7.39
CA SER A 141 -8.92 34.27 7.57
C SER A 141 -8.18 34.96 6.45
N ASP A 142 -8.73 36.07 5.95
CA ASP A 142 -8.05 36.90 4.96
C ASP A 142 -6.70 37.44 5.47
N ASN A 143 -6.53 37.50 6.78
CA ASN A 143 -5.30 37.95 7.42
C ASN A 143 -4.28 36.82 7.62
N PHE A 144 -4.65 35.55 7.37
CA PHE A 144 -3.66 34.44 7.45
C PHE A 144 -2.64 34.58 6.31
N PRO A 145 -1.32 34.58 6.59
CA PRO A 145 -0.32 34.98 5.61
C PRO A 145 -0.12 33.98 4.47
N VAL A 146 -0.47 32.71 4.68
CA VAL A 146 -0.47 31.66 3.64
C VAL A 146 -1.85 31.63 2.99
N LYS A 147 -1.91 31.40 1.68
CA LYS A 147 -3.16 31.35 0.90
C LYS A 147 -3.32 30.01 0.18
N ALA A 148 -4.55 29.65 -0.13
CA ALA A 148 -4.80 28.52 -1.03
C ALA A 148 -4.18 28.81 -2.40
N GLY A 149 -3.49 27.82 -2.95
CA GLY A 149 -2.75 27.94 -4.21
C GLY A 149 -1.29 28.40 -4.05
N ASP A 150 -0.84 28.80 -2.86
CA ASP A 150 0.58 29.05 -2.60
C ASP A 150 1.39 27.75 -2.74
N PHE A 151 2.60 27.86 -3.27
CA PHE A 151 3.54 26.74 -3.35
C PHE A 151 4.64 26.91 -2.31
N ILE A 152 4.69 26.03 -1.32
CA ILE A 152 5.76 26.00 -0.33
C ILE A 152 6.93 25.22 -0.90
N THR A 153 8.12 25.83 -0.90
CA THR A 153 9.35 25.26 -1.47
C THR A 153 10.37 24.89 -0.41
N LYS A 154 10.40 25.63 0.72
CA LYS A 154 11.38 25.39 1.81
C LYS A 154 10.70 25.52 3.18
N LEU A 155 11.25 24.77 4.14
CA LEU A 155 11.00 24.92 5.58
C LEU A 155 12.32 25.25 6.28
N ASN A 156 12.38 26.37 7.03
CA ASN A 156 13.57 26.83 7.73
C ASN A 156 14.82 26.92 6.83
N GLY A 157 14.62 27.33 5.57
CA GLY A 157 15.66 27.45 4.55
C GLY A 157 16.01 26.13 3.84
N MET A 158 15.55 24.97 4.31
CA MET A 158 15.79 23.66 3.72
C MET A 158 14.71 23.33 2.68
N PRO A 159 15.07 22.84 1.47
CA PRO A 159 14.11 22.35 0.48
C PRO A 159 13.20 21.26 1.08
N LEU A 160 11.91 21.22 0.70
CA LEU A 160 10.98 20.22 1.27
C LEU A 160 11.40 18.79 0.96
N THR A 161 12.03 18.54 -0.18
CA THR A 161 12.59 17.22 -0.54
C THR A 161 13.65 16.76 0.45
N GLU A 162 14.51 17.67 0.92
CA GLU A 162 15.53 17.36 1.91
C GLU A 162 14.91 17.21 3.31
N VAL A 163 13.89 17.99 3.65
CA VAL A 163 13.11 17.79 4.90
C VAL A 163 12.45 16.42 4.94
N VAL A 164 11.87 15.97 3.82
CA VAL A 164 11.33 14.60 3.74
C VAL A 164 12.41 13.57 4.03
N LYS A 165 13.54 13.68 3.38
CA LYS A 165 14.64 12.72 3.50
C LYS A 165 15.25 12.68 4.90
N THR A 166 15.49 13.83 5.50
CA THR A 166 16.26 13.93 6.75
C THR A 166 15.41 13.92 8.01
N GLU A 167 14.16 14.36 7.94
CA GLU A 167 13.29 14.49 9.11
C GLU A 167 12.08 13.56 9.11
N MET A 168 11.57 13.16 7.93
CA MET A 168 10.33 12.39 7.82
C MET A 168 10.58 10.92 7.49
N ALA A 169 11.35 10.62 6.44
CA ALA A 169 11.64 9.25 6.02
C ALA A 169 12.44 8.46 7.07
N VAL A 170 13.17 9.14 7.96
CA VAL A 170 13.85 8.50 9.09
C VAL A 170 12.92 7.77 10.05
N TYR A 171 11.63 8.03 10.01
CA TYR A 171 10.60 7.33 10.80
C TYR A 171 9.82 6.30 9.98
N ARG A 172 9.81 6.45 8.66
CA ARG A 172 9.18 5.53 7.72
C ARG A 172 9.73 5.75 6.32
N ASP A 173 10.66 4.90 5.90
CA ASP A 173 11.23 4.91 4.57
C ASP A 173 10.59 3.80 3.72
N LEU A 174 9.99 4.19 2.60
CA LEU A 174 9.34 3.26 1.65
C LEU A 174 10.34 2.63 0.67
N GLY A 175 11.62 2.99 0.78
CA GLY A 175 12.69 2.47 -0.07
C GLY A 175 12.79 3.12 -1.45
N GLN A 176 11.93 4.13 -1.74
CA GLN A 176 11.95 4.89 -2.98
C GLN A 176 11.68 6.37 -2.72
N ASP A 177 12.46 7.24 -3.34
CA ASP A 177 12.42 8.68 -3.12
C ASP A 177 11.07 9.28 -3.51
N GLU A 178 10.54 8.94 -4.70
CA GLU A 178 9.26 9.47 -5.18
C GLU A 178 8.08 9.06 -4.25
N SER A 179 8.04 7.79 -3.85
CA SER A 179 7.04 7.31 -2.90
C SER A 179 7.17 7.99 -1.53
N ASN A 180 8.41 8.20 -1.06
CA ASN A 180 8.67 8.94 0.18
C ASN A 180 8.21 10.40 0.07
N LEU A 181 8.49 11.07 -1.05
CA LEU A 181 8.05 12.44 -1.28
C LEU A 181 6.52 12.55 -1.29
N THR A 182 5.85 11.68 -2.02
CA THR A 182 4.37 11.67 -2.11
C THR A 182 3.73 11.38 -0.75
N LEU A 183 4.28 10.43 0.01
CA LEU A 183 3.76 10.10 1.33
C LEU A 183 3.98 11.21 2.36
N HIS A 184 5.20 11.76 2.41
CA HIS A 184 5.64 12.57 3.55
C HIS A 184 5.51 14.07 3.35
N MET A 185 5.63 14.58 2.13
CA MET A 185 5.60 16.03 1.90
C MET A 185 4.32 16.70 2.43
N PRO A 186 3.11 16.14 2.24
CA PRO A 186 1.89 16.69 2.84
C PRO A 186 1.90 16.67 4.39
N ARG A 187 2.73 15.81 4.99
CA ARG A 187 2.81 15.59 6.45
C ARG A 187 3.87 16.42 7.15
N ILE A 188 4.73 17.11 6.42
CA ILE A 188 5.79 17.96 7.01
C ILE A 188 5.18 18.98 8.00
N PHE A 189 4.00 19.51 7.67
CA PHE A 189 3.34 20.58 8.41
C PHE A 189 2.29 20.10 9.41
N ASN A 190 2.20 18.76 9.59
CA ASN A 190 1.28 18.09 10.52
C ASN A 190 2.00 16.88 11.13
N ARG A 191 2.64 17.05 12.27
CA ARG A 191 3.53 16.06 12.90
C ARG A 191 2.92 15.48 14.16
N VAL A 192 3.16 14.20 14.40
CA VAL A 192 2.75 13.49 15.63
C VAL A 192 3.99 13.01 16.36
N SER A 193 4.09 13.35 17.65
CA SER A 193 5.31 13.19 18.45
C SER A 193 5.91 11.78 18.44
N ASN A 194 5.08 10.76 18.43
CA ASN A 194 5.49 9.36 18.49
C ASN A 194 5.53 8.66 17.11
N VAL A 195 5.26 9.39 16.02
CA VAL A 195 5.28 8.83 14.65
C VAL A 195 6.41 9.44 13.82
N ASN A 196 6.47 10.77 13.76
CA ASN A 196 7.43 11.49 12.93
C ASN A 196 8.10 12.66 13.66
N GLY A 197 8.05 12.63 14.98
CA GLY A 197 8.68 13.63 15.85
C GLY A 197 8.00 15.00 15.81
N LEU A 198 8.22 15.78 16.86
CA LEU A 198 7.79 17.18 16.89
C LEU A 198 8.83 18.08 16.23
N PRO A 199 8.43 19.26 15.74
CA PRO A 199 9.40 20.27 15.31
C PRO A 199 10.34 20.65 16.44
N THR A 200 11.59 20.94 16.09
CA THR A 200 12.63 21.36 17.05
C THR A 200 12.67 22.88 17.25
N THR A 201 11.93 23.63 16.41
CA THR A 201 11.86 25.09 16.45
C THR A 201 10.45 25.55 16.87
N GLU A 202 10.36 26.69 17.54
CA GLU A 202 9.08 27.30 17.93
C GLU A 202 8.30 27.83 16.72
N TYR A 203 9.01 28.30 15.71
CA TYR A 203 8.47 28.86 14.47
C TYR A 203 8.91 28.03 13.27
N ALA A 204 8.01 27.89 12.30
CA ALA A 204 8.28 27.44 10.96
C ALA A 204 8.49 28.65 10.05
N VAL A 205 9.67 28.79 9.46
CA VAL A 205 9.93 29.79 8.42
C VAL A 205 9.70 29.13 7.07
N LEU A 206 8.62 29.50 6.40
CA LEU A 206 8.22 28.99 5.09
C LEU A 206 8.77 29.89 4.01
N THR A 207 9.44 29.32 3.00
CA THR A 207 9.64 30.00 1.71
C THR A 207 8.55 29.47 0.78
N LEU A 208 7.75 30.39 0.22
CA LEU A 208 6.65 30.05 -0.67
C LEU A 208 6.61 30.96 -1.89
N THR A 209 6.00 30.50 -2.97
CA THR A 209 5.74 31.30 -4.17
C THR A 209 4.24 31.51 -4.32
N ARG A 210 3.85 32.76 -4.60
CA ARG A 210 2.48 33.20 -4.90
C ARG A 210 2.48 33.90 -6.26
N GLY A 211 2.01 33.20 -7.28
CA GLY A 211 2.21 33.64 -8.65
C GLY A 211 3.70 33.66 -8.99
N THR A 212 4.25 34.85 -9.28
CA THR A 212 5.68 35.03 -9.57
C THR A 212 6.51 35.55 -8.40
N GLU A 213 5.87 35.84 -7.26
CA GLU A 213 6.51 36.44 -6.10
C GLU A 213 6.98 35.35 -5.13
N GLU A 214 8.26 35.44 -4.68
CA GLU A 214 8.76 34.62 -3.57
C GLU A 214 8.59 35.37 -2.25
N LEU A 215 7.99 34.69 -1.28
CA LEU A 215 7.67 35.24 0.04
C LEU A 215 8.28 34.38 1.14
N GLN A 216 8.64 35.03 2.25
CA GLN A 216 8.98 34.35 3.49
C GLN A 216 7.93 34.63 4.55
N VAL A 217 7.42 33.57 5.17
CA VAL A 217 6.37 33.61 6.18
C VAL A 217 6.81 32.82 7.40
N ALA A 218 6.82 33.45 8.56
CA ALA A 218 7.07 32.77 9.83
C ALA A 218 5.73 32.47 10.53
N LEU A 219 5.47 31.21 10.85
CA LEU A 219 4.30 30.74 11.57
C LEU A 219 4.72 30.03 12.86
N PRO A 220 4.06 30.28 13.99
CA PRO A 220 4.27 29.48 15.19
C PRO A 220 3.70 28.08 15.00
N TRP A 221 4.44 27.06 15.46
CA TRP A 221 3.86 25.73 15.57
C TRP A 221 2.81 25.71 16.69
N VAL A 222 1.62 25.23 16.37
CA VAL A 222 0.61 24.90 17.37
C VAL A 222 0.81 23.48 17.80
N ILE A 223 1.06 23.26 19.10
CA ILE A 223 1.32 21.96 19.67
C ILE A 223 0.22 21.66 20.70
N GLU A 224 -0.54 20.60 20.46
CA GLU A 224 -1.67 20.19 21.31
C GLU A 224 -1.52 18.73 21.72
N ASP A 225 -2.15 18.38 22.86
CA ASP A 225 -2.30 16.99 23.28
C ASP A 225 -3.29 16.27 22.36
N LEU A 226 -2.83 15.22 21.68
CA LEU A 226 -3.64 14.47 20.71
C LEU A 226 -4.91 13.88 21.34
N TYR A 227 -4.86 13.48 22.60
CA TYR A 227 -6.01 12.91 23.29
C TYR A 227 -7.02 13.97 23.76
N ALA A 228 -6.54 15.11 24.24
CA ALA A 228 -7.41 16.26 24.56
C ALA A 228 -8.12 16.75 23.29
N PHE A 229 -7.41 16.81 22.19
CA PHE A 229 -7.93 17.11 20.88
C PHE A 229 -9.04 16.14 20.44
N LYS A 230 -8.81 14.82 20.52
CA LYS A 230 -9.83 13.80 20.23
C LYS A 230 -11.08 13.95 21.11
N ARG A 231 -10.92 14.16 22.41
CA ARG A 231 -12.05 14.34 23.33
C ARG A 231 -12.87 15.61 23.04
N ALA A 232 -12.20 16.69 22.68
CA ALA A 232 -12.88 17.92 22.28
C ALA A 232 -13.75 17.69 21.03
N GLN A 233 -13.28 16.89 20.11
CA GLN A 233 -14.00 16.50 18.90
C GLN A 233 -15.22 15.62 19.20
N GLU A 234 -15.05 14.58 20.01
CA GLU A 234 -16.17 13.72 20.43
C GLU A 234 -17.26 14.50 21.17
N ALA A 235 -16.86 15.46 22.00
CA ALA A 235 -17.80 16.33 22.69
C ALA A 235 -18.56 17.26 21.74
N ALA A 236 -17.90 17.74 20.68
CA ALA A 236 -18.53 18.58 19.65
C ALA A 236 -19.50 17.77 18.76
N SER A 237 -19.14 16.53 18.42
CA SER A 237 -20.00 15.64 17.62
C SER A 237 -21.30 15.23 18.35
N LYS A 238 -21.24 15.08 19.68
CA LYS A 238 -22.40 14.75 20.52
C LYS A 238 -23.39 15.91 20.71
N LYS A 239 -23.02 17.13 20.35
CA LYS A 239 -23.88 18.32 20.47
C LYS A 239 -24.72 18.63 19.23
N LYS A 240 -24.61 17.87 18.14
CA LYS A 240 -25.47 18.03 16.96
C LYS A 240 -26.78 17.24 17.13
N PRO A 241 -27.97 17.85 16.86
CA PRO A 241 -29.21 17.09 16.82
C PRO A 241 -29.14 16.04 15.71
N ALA A 242 -29.64 14.85 16.00
CA ALA A 242 -29.75 13.77 15.03
C ALA A 242 -30.64 14.20 13.85
N ALA A 243 -30.04 14.55 12.73
CA ALA A 243 -30.73 14.55 11.45
C ALA A 243 -30.59 13.13 10.89
N ALA A 244 -31.74 12.51 10.74
CA ALA A 244 -31.89 11.16 10.23
C ALA A 244 -31.31 11.00 8.83
N THR A 245 -30.85 9.79 8.58
CA THR A 245 -30.90 9.02 7.33
C THR A 245 -29.56 8.62 6.73
N ASP A 246 -29.47 7.31 6.50
CA ASP A 246 -28.72 6.52 5.51
C ASP A 246 -27.21 6.33 5.63
N ASP A 247 -26.51 6.84 6.61
CA ASP A 247 -25.07 6.59 6.81
C ASP A 247 -24.76 5.46 7.83
N GLU A 248 -25.77 4.83 8.45
CA GLU A 248 -25.52 3.73 9.41
C GLU A 248 -24.89 2.49 8.77
N GLY A 249 -25.14 2.24 7.49
CA GLY A 249 -24.54 1.13 6.75
C GLY A 249 -23.03 1.29 6.54
N ARG A 250 -22.55 2.50 6.26
CA ARG A 250 -21.12 2.80 6.08
C ARG A 250 -20.36 2.87 7.41
N LEU A 251 -21.00 3.35 8.46
CA LEU A 251 -20.41 3.41 9.80
C LEU A 251 -20.33 2.03 10.47
N ALA A 252 -21.27 1.13 10.16
CA ALA A 252 -21.25 -0.27 10.62
C ALA A 252 -20.09 -1.06 9.98
N ILE A 253 -19.80 -0.85 8.70
CA ILE A 253 -18.65 -1.45 8.02
C ILE A 253 -17.34 -0.93 8.62
N PHE A 254 -17.27 0.34 9.01
CA PHE A 254 -16.11 0.93 9.67
C PHE A 254 -15.86 0.39 11.10
N LYS A 255 -16.93 0.08 11.85
CA LYS A 255 -16.84 -0.53 13.19
C LYS A 255 -16.54 -2.03 13.15
N MET A 256 -16.95 -2.75 12.11
CA MET A 256 -16.67 -4.20 11.99
C MET A 256 -15.22 -4.51 11.67
N GLY A 257 -14.46 -3.62 11.03
CA GLY A 257 -13.03 -3.78 10.78
C GLY A 257 -12.15 -3.67 12.04
N PHE A 258 -12.67 -3.14 13.14
CA PHE A 258 -11.90 -2.87 14.36
C PHE A 258 -12.22 -3.80 15.55
N LEU A 259 -13.26 -4.64 15.48
CA LEU A 259 -13.77 -5.41 16.62
C LEU A 259 -13.86 -6.93 16.41
N SER A 260 -13.22 -7.52 15.43
CA SER A 260 -13.31 -8.96 15.23
C SER A 260 -11.96 -9.66 15.34
N PHE A 261 -11.36 -9.63 16.54
CA PHE A 261 -10.43 -10.65 16.99
C PHE A 261 -10.78 -11.08 18.41
N ASN A 262 -11.98 -11.64 18.58
CA ASN A 262 -12.30 -12.49 19.72
C ASN A 262 -12.82 -13.83 19.21
N GLY A 263 -11.91 -14.79 19.28
CA GLY A 263 -11.98 -16.18 19.05
C GLY A 263 -13.34 -16.86 18.97
N LYS A 264 -13.56 -17.52 17.85
CA LYS A 264 -13.96 -18.92 17.80
C LYS A 264 -13.52 -19.46 16.45
N PHE A 265 -12.53 -20.31 16.48
CA PHE A 265 -12.17 -21.17 15.36
C PHE A 265 -13.30 -22.18 15.14
N GLU A 266 -14.03 -22.09 14.04
CA GLU A 266 -14.78 -23.20 13.49
C GLU A 266 -13.98 -23.81 12.36
N LEU A 267 -13.51 -25.02 12.63
CA LEU A 267 -12.78 -25.89 11.72
C LEU A 267 -13.74 -26.44 10.65
N ASN A 268 -13.81 -25.83 9.48
CA ASN A 268 -14.24 -26.51 8.24
C ASN A 268 -13.99 -25.61 7.03
N SER A 269 -12.76 -25.51 6.58
CA SER A 269 -12.44 -24.93 5.29
C SER A 269 -11.12 -25.48 4.77
N THR A 270 -11.06 -25.73 3.46
CA THR A 270 -9.86 -26.19 2.77
C THR A 270 -8.66 -25.29 3.05
N ILE A 271 -7.47 -25.82 3.06
CA ILE A 271 -6.20 -25.12 3.33
C ILE A 271 -6.03 -23.89 2.45
N PHE A 272 -6.49 -23.96 1.21
CA PHE A 272 -6.47 -22.86 0.27
C PHE A 272 -7.35 -21.69 0.71
N GLU A 273 -8.53 -21.96 1.26
CA GLU A 273 -9.32 -20.92 1.90
C GLU A 273 -8.61 -20.38 3.16
N LYS A 274 -7.82 -21.19 3.86
CA LYS A 274 -7.06 -20.74 5.04
C LYS A 274 -5.79 -19.99 4.64
N ILE A 275 -5.00 -20.44 3.64
CA ILE A 275 -3.92 -19.65 3.05
C ILE A 275 -4.51 -18.41 2.36
N SER A 276 -5.58 -18.54 1.61
CA SER A 276 -6.30 -17.41 1.00
C SER A 276 -6.95 -16.51 2.07
N ARG A 277 -7.42 -17.04 3.20
CA ARG A 277 -7.90 -16.22 4.33
C ARG A 277 -6.75 -15.65 5.17
N ALA A 278 -5.69 -16.41 5.41
CA ALA A 278 -4.48 -15.88 6.04
C ALA A 278 -3.80 -14.87 5.11
N VAL A 279 -3.71 -15.16 3.84
CA VAL A 279 -3.29 -14.23 2.79
C VAL A 279 -4.31 -13.11 2.64
N LYS A 280 -5.64 -13.33 2.64
CA LYS A 280 -6.68 -12.28 2.65
C LYS A 280 -6.63 -11.41 3.90
N SER A 281 -6.43 -11.98 5.09
CA SER A 281 -6.31 -11.20 6.34
C SER A 281 -4.96 -10.50 6.46
N GLN A 282 -3.93 -11.03 5.81
CA GLN A 282 -2.57 -10.49 5.82
C GLN A 282 -2.32 -9.47 4.70
N PHE A 283 -3.04 -9.59 3.57
CA PHE A 283 -3.06 -8.59 2.50
C PHE A 283 -4.17 -7.56 2.66
N ASP A 284 -4.68 -7.33 3.85
CA ASP A 284 -5.57 -6.19 4.08
C ASP A 284 -4.77 -4.88 4.07
N TRP A 285 -4.49 -4.43 2.86
CA TRP A 285 -3.78 -3.19 2.55
C TRP A 285 -4.50 -1.95 2.99
N HIS A 286 -5.82 -2.01 3.18
CA HIS A 286 -6.55 -0.95 3.85
C HIS A 286 -5.94 -0.63 5.22
N ASN A 287 -5.35 -1.63 5.91
CA ASN A 287 -4.64 -1.37 7.16
C ASN A 287 -3.20 -0.90 6.98
N THR A 288 -2.52 -1.19 5.85
CA THR A 288 -1.13 -0.73 5.62
C THR A 288 -1.09 0.65 4.96
N PHE A 289 -1.96 0.90 3.99
CA PHE A 289 -2.08 2.19 3.31
C PHE A 289 -3.18 3.09 3.89
N ARG A 290 -4.03 2.64 4.81
CA ARG A 290 -4.72 3.53 5.74
C ARG A 290 -3.76 4.41 6.53
N PHE A 291 -2.47 4.10 6.55
CA PHE A 291 -1.47 5.09 6.93
C PHE A 291 -1.19 6.14 5.84
N VAL A 292 -1.56 5.92 4.59
CA VAL A 292 -1.61 6.96 3.55
C VAL A 292 -2.94 7.72 3.63
N ASP A 293 -4.07 7.03 3.89
CA ASP A 293 -5.37 7.60 4.26
C ASP A 293 -5.53 7.87 5.77
N ASP A 294 -4.63 7.39 6.62
CA ASP A 294 -4.41 7.92 7.95
C ASP A 294 -3.56 9.23 7.85
N VAL A 295 -4.11 10.10 7.14
CA VAL A 295 -4.56 11.33 7.77
C VAL A 295 -5.15 10.84 9.08
N PRO A 296 -4.41 10.99 10.22
CA PRO A 296 -4.84 10.39 11.47
C PRO A 296 -6.34 10.56 11.55
N THR A 297 -7.11 9.54 11.95
CA THR A 297 -8.59 9.56 11.96
C THR A 297 -9.13 10.85 12.59
N TRP A 298 -8.29 11.47 13.43
CA TRP A 298 -8.51 12.79 14.00
C TRP A 298 -8.47 13.92 12.96
N MET A 299 -7.66 13.84 11.88
CA MET A 299 -7.66 14.88 10.83
C MET A 299 -8.84 14.70 9.87
N THR A 300 -9.27 13.47 9.62
CA THR A 300 -10.50 13.17 8.86
C THR A 300 -11.74 13.51 9.70
N GLU A 301 -11.67 13.31 11.02
CA GLU A 301 -12.73 13.73 11.93
C GLU A 301 -12.71 15.24 12.20
N LEU A 302 -11.58 15.91 12.16
CA LEU A 302 -11.50 17.37 12.13
C LEU A 302 -12.25 17.93 10.91
N GLN A 303 -12.15 17.28 9.76
CA GLN A 303 -12.93 17.62 8.57
C GLN A 303 -14.43 17.43 8.80
N LYS A 304 -14.84 16.38 9.51
CA LYS A 304 -16.26 16.10 9.80
C LYS A 304 -16.86 17.04 10.86
N ILE A 305 -16.07 17.49 11.83
CA ILE A 305 -16.54 18.27 12.98
C ILE A 305 -16.61 19.76 12.68
N THR A 306 -15.73 20.25 11.82
CA THR A 306 -15.71 21.66 11.43
C THR A 306 -16.85 22.04 10.47
N GLY A 307 -17.85 21.16 10.34
CA GLY A 307 -19.07 21.39 9.57
C GLY A 307 -18.83 21.18 8.09
N LYS A 308 -19.75 20.46 7.47
CA LYS A 308 -20.06 20.58 6.06
C LYS A 308 -20.53 22.03 5.76
N GLU A 309 -19.63 22.96 5.72
CA GLU A 309 -19.70 23.92 4.66
C GLU A 309 -19.12 23.17 3.46
N GLU A 310 -19.92 22.99 2.45
CA GLU A 310 -19.50 22.55 1.13
C GLU A 310 -18.19 23.28 0.84
N ALA A 311 -17.11 22.49 0.62
CA ALA A 311 -15.88 23.08 0.10
C ALA A 311 -16.32 23.96 -1.07
N PRO A 312 -15.83 25.19 -1.19
CA PRO A 312 -16.24 26.05 -2.28
C PRO A 312 -16.04 25.28 -3.58
N ALA A 313 -17.11 25.11 -4.34
CA ALA A 313 -17.09 24.37 -5.59
C ALA A 313 -15.93 24.92 -6.43
N GLY A 314 -14.93 24.04 -6.76
CA GLY A 314 -13.75 24.40 -7.55
C GLY A 314 -12.40 24.28 -6.84
N GLY A 315 -12.31 23.64 -5.67
CA GLY A 315 -11.02 23.30 -5.04
C GLY A 315 -10.25 22.20 -5.81
N PRO A 316 -8.92 22.06 -5.61
CA PRO A 316 -8.11 21.05 -6.30
C PRO A 316 -8.59 19.61 -6.10
N LEU A 317 -9.16 19.27 -4.93
CA LEU A 317 -9.76 17.97 -4.65
C LEU A 317 -11.04 17.74 -5.44
N ASP A 318 -11.86 18.79 -5.64
CA ASP A 318 -13.05 18.72 -6.50
C ASP A 318 -12.65 18.56 -7.97
N ALA A 319 -11.54 19.20 -8.39
CA ALA A 319 -10.99 19.04 -9.72
C ALA A 319 -10.54 17.59 -9.96
N LEU A 320 -9.80 17.00 -9.04
CA LEU A 320 -9.35 15.61 -9.12
C LEU A 320 -10.52 14.62 -9.09
N ALA A 321 -11.50 14.83 -8.20
CA ALA A 321 -12.71 14.02 -8.13
C ALA A 321 -13.51 14.11 -9.42
N LYS A 322 -13.59 15.31 -10.03
CA LYS A 322 -14.25 15.52 -11.32
C LYS A 322 -13.50 14.83 -12.46
N GLU A 323 -12.17 14.92 -12.49
CA GLU A 323 -11.34 14.23 -13.49
C GLU A 323 -11.39 12.71 -13.37
N ARG A 324 -11.60 12.19 -12.16
CA ARG A 324 -11.79 10.75 -11.90
C ARG A 324 -13.23 10.28 -12.13
N ALA A 325 -14.18 11.19 -12.28
CA ALA A 325 -15.57 10.85 -12.62
C ALA A 325 -15.67 10.26 -14.04
N ILE A 326 -16.75 9.51 -14.28
CA ILE A 326 -17.06 9.05 -15.64
C ILE A 326 -17.40 10.29 -16.49
N PRO A 327 -16.71 10.53 -17.62
CA PRO A 327 -17.00 11.65 -18.49
C PRO A 327 -18.45 11.64 -19.00
N GLU A 328 -19.04 12.82 -19.23
CA GLU A 328 -20.43 12.93 -19.71
C GLU A 328 -20.63 12.25 -21.07
N GLU A 329 -19.62 12.30 -21.93
CA GLU A 329 -19.62 11.68 -23.26
C GLU A 329 -19.36 10.17 -23.25
N ALA A 330 -19.02 9.59 -22.09
CA ALA A 330 -18.75 8.17 -21.95
C ALA A 330 -20.02 7.37 -21.76
N ASP A 331 -20.01 6.11 -22.25
CA ASP A 331 -21.09 5.15 -22.06
C ASP A 331 -20.74 4.21 -20.89
N PRO A 332 -21.35 4.37 -19.70
CA PRO A 332 -21.05 3.57 -18.53
C PRO A 332 -21.34 2.08 -18.73
N ILE A 333 -20.53 1.22 -18.09
CA ILE A 333 -20.77 -0.22 -18.04
C ILE A 333 -21.46 -0.56 -16.71
N VAL A 334 -22.80 -0.60 -16.75
CA VAL A 334 -23.66 -0.71 -15.56
C VAL A 334 -23.47 -2.02 -14.77
N THR A 335 -22.93 -3.05 -15.42
CA THR A 335 -22.63 -4.35 -14.79
C THR A 335 -21.34 -4.32 -13.97
N SER A 336 -20.53 -3.30 -14.12
CA SER A 336 -19.28 -3.12 -13.38
C SER A 336 -19.53 -2.27 -12.14
N LYS A 337 -19.88 -2.93 -11.04
CA LYS A 337 -20.28 -2.26 -9.78
C LYS A 337 -19.13 -2.12 -8.78
N VAL A 338 -18.20 -3.06 -8.81
CA VAL A 338 -17.03 -3.07 -7.93
C VAL A 338 -15.98 -2.12 -8.48
N PHE A 339 -15.70 -2.21 -9.77
CA PHE A 339 -14.71 -1.38 -10.46
C PHE A 339 -15.41 -0.52 -11.50
N PRO A 340 -15.43 0.81 -11.36
CA PRO A 340 -16.04 1.69 -12.35
C PRO A 340 -15.46 1.46 -13.75
N ALA A 341 -16.33 1.29 -14.73
CA ALA A 341 -15.93 1.08 -16.12
C ALA A 341 -16.87 1.78 -17.09
N TYR A 342 -16.31 2.22 -18.21
CA TYR A 342 -17.06 2.85 -19.29
C TYR A 342 -16.40 2.62 -20.64
N THR A 343 -17.10 2.91 -21.73
CA THR A 343 -16.52 2.98 -23.07
C THR A 343 -16.57 4.41 -23.60
N MET A 344 -15.56 4.77 -24.37
CA MET A 344 -15.50 6.04 -25.11
C MET A 344 -15.20 5.79 -26.56
N LEU A 345 -15.81 6.60 -27.42
CA LEU A 345 -15.47 6.66 -28.84
C LEU A 345 -14.27 7.61 -29.02
N GLN A 346 -13.23 7.13 -29.68
CA GLN A 346 -12.01 7.90 -29.93
C GLN A 346 -11.71 7.97 -31.41
N LYS A 347 -11.35 9.16 -31.89
CA LYS A 347 -10.85 9.34 -33.25
C LYS A 347 -9.52 8.63 -33.41
N VAL A 348 -9.34 7.95 -34.53
CA VAL A 348 -8.08 7.30 -34.86
C VAL A 348 -7.14 8.31 -35.51
N MET A 349 -5.92 8.39 -34.98
CA MET A 349 -4.88 9.28 -35.43
C MET A 349 -3.82 8.48 -36.20
N ASP A 350 -3.19 9.09 -37.21
CA ASP A 350 -1.96 8.56 -37.80
C ASP A 350 -0.73 8.88 -36.92
N THR A 351 0.44 8.34 -37.25
CA THR A 351 1.68 8.58 -36.52
C THR A 351 2.19 10.03 -36.63
N SER A 352 1.63 10.82 -37.55
CA SER A 352 1.91 12.25 -37.71
C SER A 352 0.95 13.13 -36.92
N GLY A 353 -0.06 12.52 -36.25
CA GLY A 353 -1.06 13.20 -35.43
C GLY A 353 -2.25 13.75 -36.25
N ASN A 354 -2.47 13.29 -37.49
CA ASN A 354 -3.64 13.66 -38.29
C ASN A 354 -4.80 12.66 -38.06
N GLU A 355 -6.03 13.16 -38.10
CA GLU A 355 -7.22 12.30 -38.04
C GLU A 355 -7.32 11.44 -39.30
N THR A 356 -7.50 10.13 -39.13
CA THR A 356 -7.67 9.19 -40.25
C THR A 356 -9.10 9.16 -40.80
N GLY A 357 -10.04 9.79 -40.11
CA GLY A 357 -11.47 9.71 -40.37
C GLY A 357 -12.14 8.44 -39.80
N GLU A 358 -11.38 7.56 -39.15
CA GLU A 358 -11.88 6.38 -38.44
C GLU A 358 -12.12 6.69 -36.98
N GLU A 359 -13.05 5.97 -36.37
CA GLU A 359 -13.31 6.00 -34.93
C GLU A 359 -13.24 4.58 -34.35
N LYS A 360 -12.82 4.48 -33.11
CA LYS A 360 -12.77 3.21 -32.39
C LYS A 360 -13.27 3.36 -30.96
N THR A 361 -13.85 2.29 -30.43
CA THR A 361 -14.30 2.23 -29.05
C THR A 361 -13.16 1.75 -28.16
N ILE A 362 -12.82 2.52 -27.13
CA ILE A 362 -11.86 2.18 -26.08
C ILE A 362 -12.64 1.97 -24.77
N THR A 363 -12.31 0.91 -24.05
CA THR A 363 -12.85 0.62 -22.72
C THR A 363 -11.90 1.14 -21.67
N TYR A 364 -12.44 1.74 -20.62
CA TYR A 364 -11.71 2.18 -19.43
C TYR A 364 -12.22 1.42 -18.22
N LEU A 365 -11.31 0.94 -17.38
CA LEU A 365 -11.56 0.23 -16.15
C LEU A 365 -10.72 0.83 -15.03
N ARG A 366 -11.35 1.31 -13.96
CA ARG A 366 -10.67 1.78 -12.76
C ARG A 366 -10.58 0.63 -11.76
N VAL A 367 -9.35 0.32 -11.32
CA VAL A 367 -9.07 -0.66 -10.26
C VAL A 367 -8.41 0.04 -9.09
N ASP A 368 -9.21 0.48 -8.12
CA ASP A 368 -8.73 1.23 -6.97
C ASP A 368 -7.98 0.34 -5.96
N THR A 369 -8.31 -0.95 -5.89
CA THR A 369 -7.73 -1.89 -4.93
C THR A 369 -7.92 -3.32 -5.40
N PHE A 370 -7.01 -4.22 -4.98
CA PHE A 370 -7.19 -5.66 -5.10
C PHE A 370 -7.82 -6.30 -3.83
N SER A 371 -8.36 -5.48 -2.91
CA SER A 371 -9.14 -5.91 -1.74
C SER A 371 -10.51 -5.23 -1.70
N PRO A 372 -11.34 -5.37 -2.76
CA PRO A 372 -12.68 -4.78 -2.74
C PRO A 372 -13.55 -5.44 -1.68
N ALA A 373 -14.61 -4.75 -1.25
CA ALA A 373 -15.58 -5.25 -0.27
C ALA A 373 -16.45 -6.42 -0.77
N ALA A 374 -16.23 -6.88 -2.00
CA ALA A 374 -16.93 -8.01 -2.61
C ALA A 374 -16.07 -9.27 -2.58
N ASP A 375 -16.69 -10.46 -2.61
CA ASP A 375 -15.94 -11.70 -2.71
C ASP A 375 -15.29 -11.87 -4.10
N GLU A 376 -14.21 -12.66 -4.15
CA GLU A 376 -13.39 -12.85 -5.34
C GLU A 376 -14.19 -13.40 -6.54
N ALA A 377 -15.09 -14.35 -6.31
CA ALA A 377 -15.86 -14.96 -7.38
C ALA A 377 -16.82 -13.94 -8.02
N TYR A 378 -17.41 -13.09 -7.20
CA TYR A 378 -18.27 -11.99 -7.67
C TYR A 378 -17.47 -11.01 -8.54
N VAL A 379 -16.30 -10.58 -8.08
CA VAL A 379 -15.40 -9.67 -8.81
C VAL A 379 -15.00 -10.26 -10.17
N LEU A 380 -14.54 -11.52 -10.17
CA LEU A 380 -14.16 -12.19 -11.42
C LEU A 380 -15.32 -12.36 -12.39
N ASN A 381 -16.54 -12.59 -11.89
CA ASN A 381 -17.72 -12.65 -12.75
C ASN A 381 -18.07 -11.28 -13.34
N GLU A 382 -17.96 -10.18 -12.60
CA GLU A 382 -18.13 -8.83 -13.17
C GLU A 382 -17.11 -8.54 -14.27
N LEU A 383 -15.85 -8.93 -14.09
CA LEU A 383 -14.81 -8.76 -15.11
C LEU A 383 -15.07 -9.61 -16.36
N LYS A 384 -15.61 -10.83 -16.22
CA LYS A 384 -16.07 -11.63 -17.37
C LYS A 384 -17.21 -10.93 -18.11
N LEU A 385 -18.16 -10.31 -17.39
CA LEU A 385 -19.22 -9.52 -17.99
C LEU A 385 -18.68 -8.26 -18.69
N LEU A 386 -17.65 -7.61 -18.12
CA LEU A 386 -16.93 -6.51 -18.76
C LEU A 386 -16.36 -6.95 -20.11
N LEU A 387 -15.61 -8.06 -20.15
CA LEU A 387 -15.02 -8.59 -21.39
C LEU A 387 -16.09 -8.92 -22.44
N LYS A 388 -17.23 -9.48 -22.01
CA LYS A 388 -18.38 -9.72 -22.89
C LYS A 388 -18.98 -8.40 -23.43
N THR A 389 -19.06 -7.38 -22.60
CA THR A 389 -19.53 -6.04 -23.00
C THR A 389 -18.57 -5.39 -23.98
N MET A 390 -17.26 -5.46 -23.74
CA MET A 390 -16.24 -5.01 -24.69
C MET A 390 -16.42 -5.64 -26.06
N LYS A 391 -16.60 -6.96 -26.11
CA LYS A 391 -16.87 -7.69 -27.35
C LYS A 391 -18.13 -7.21 -28.07
N ASN A 392 -19.23 -7.02 -27.32
CA ASN A 392 -20.50 -6.54 -27.87
C ASN A 392 -20.37 -5.12 -28.42
N ARG A 393 -19.59 -4.27 -27.77
CA ARG A 393 -19.29 -2.88 -28.20
C ARG A 393 -18.13 -2.79 -29.20
N ARG A 394 -17.62 -3.94 -29.67
CA ARG A 394 -16.48 -4.05 -30.60
C ARG A 394 -15.21 -3.35 -30.09
N SER A 395 -15.02 -3.24 -28.78
CA SER A 395 -13.82 -2.72 -28.17
C SER A 395 -12.80 -3.85 -28.00
N LYS A 396 -11.59 -3.65 -28.52
CA LYS A 396 -10.41 -4.52 -28.31
C LYS A 396 -9.33 -3.81 -27.46
N ASP A 397 -9.59 -2.58 -27.09
CA ASP A 397 -8.66 -1.68 -26.42
C ASP A 397 -9.17 -1.41 -25.00
N LEU A 398 -8.28 -1.59 -24.02
CA LEU A 398 -8.58 -1.48 -22.60
C LEU A 398 -7.55 -0.60 -21.91
N VAL A 399 -7.99 0.46 -21.26
CA VAL A 399 -7.21 1.20 -20.26
C VAL A 399 -7.54 0.64 -18.90
N ILE A 400 -6.55 0.16 -18.15
CA ILE A 400 -6.69 -0.20 -16.75
C ILE A 400 -5.99 0.88 -15.92
N ASP A 401 -6.76 1.62 -15.15
CA ASP A 401 -6.23 2.68 -14.28
C ASP A 401 -6.06 2.16 -12.85
N MET A 402 -4.81 2.13 -12.41
CA MET A 402 -4.40 1.71 -11.07
C MET A 402 -3.60 2.81 -10.34
N ILE A 403 -3.75 4.06 -10.74
CA ILE A 403 -3.12 5.19 -10.04
C ILE A 403 -3.59 5.18 -8.58
N ASP A 404 -2.65 5.28 -7.63
CA ASP A 404 -2.86 5.21 -6.17
C ASP A 404 -3.40 3.86 -5.65
N ASN A 405 -3.30 2.78 -6.42
CA ASN A 405 -3.70 1.46 -5.96
C ASN A 405 -2.65 0.85 -5.02
N GLY A 406 -2.97 0.72 -3.75
CA GLY A 406 -2.09 0.15 -2.73
C GLY A 406 -1.95 -1.37 -2.75
N GLY A 407 -2.60 -2.08 -3.67
CA GLY A 407 -2.54 -3.54 -3.77
C GLY A 407 -3.74 -4.29 -3.18
N GLY A 408 -3.50 -5.45 -2.57
CA GLY A 408 -4.53 -6.31 -1.99
C GLY A 408 -4.29 -7.80 -2.23
N SER A 409 -5.33 -8.56 -2.57
CA SER A 409 -5.30 -10.00 -2.73
C SER A 409 -4.43 -10.45 -3.90
N LEU A 410 -3.39 -11.24 -3.60
CA LEU A 410 -2.52 -11.84 -4.60
C LEU A 410 -3.31 -12.77 -5.55
N THR A 411 -4.19 -13.61 -5.00
CA THR A 411 -5.01 -14.52 -5.79
C THR A 411 -5.92 -13.80 -6.76
N LEU A 412 -6.62 -12.75 -6.28
CA LEU A 412 -7.50 -11.96 -7.14
C LEU A 412 -6.71 -11.33 -8.30
N GLY A 413 -5.60 -10.66 -8.00
CA GLY A 413 -4.82 -9.98 -9.03
C GLY A 413 -4.24 -10.91 -10.07
N LEU A 414 -3.68 -12.07 -9.67
CA LEU A 414 -3.14 -13.04 -10.60
C LEU A 414 -4.24 -13.70 -11.46
N LYS A 415 -5.43 -14.00 -10.88
CA LYS A 415 -6.59 -14.47 -11.65
C LYS A 415 -7.11 -13.41 -12.62
N MET A 416 -7.10 -12.14 -12.23
CA MET A 416 -7.42 -11.03 -13.14
C MET A 416 -6.43 -10.97 -14.31
N ALA A 417 -5.12 -11.10 -14.06
CA ALA A 417 -4.11 -11.12 -15.11
C ALA A 417 -4.38 -12.26 -16.11
N GLN A 418 -4.66 -13.48 -15.63
CA GLN A 418 -4.99 -14.62 -16.49
C GLN A 418 -6.29 -14.38 -17.26
N LEU A 419 -7.27 -13.71 -16.66
CA LEU A 419 -8.56 -13.42 -17.30
C LEU A 419 -8.42 -12.48 -18.52
N PHE A 420 -7.44 -11.57 -18.48
CA PHE A 420 -7.16 -10.64 -19.59
C PHE A 420 -6.27 -11.25 -20.69
N SER A 421 -5.87 -12.51 -20.57
CA SER A 421 -5.01 -13.19 -21.55
C SER A 421 -5.72 -14.36 -22.22
N ASN A 422 -5.56 -14.48 -23.53
CA ASN A 422 -5.95 -15.67 -24.28
C ASN A 422 -4.83 -16.74 -24.36
N GLN A 423 -3.70 -16.51 -23.69
CA GLN A 423 -2.58 -17.41 -23.55
C GLN A 423 -2.31 -17.67 -22.07
N LYS A 424 -1.58 -18.73 -21.77
CA LYS A 424 -1.10 -18.98 -20.40
C LYS A 424 -0.15 -17.83 -20.00
N VAL A 425 -0.41 -17.22 -18.84
CA VAL A 425 0.42 -16.17 -18.27
C VAL A 425 1.53 -16.79 -17.45
N VAL A 426 2.77 -16.36 -17.66
CA VAL A 426 3.89 -16.72 -16.79
C VAL A 426 3.71 -15.98 -15.47
N MET A 427 3.47 -16.74 -14.42
CA MET A 427 3.24 -16.22 -13.08
C MET A 427 4.56 -15.98 -12.33
N PRO A 428 4.59 -15.07 -11.36
CA PRO A 428 5.79 -14.78 -10.58
C PRO A 428 6.18 -15.96 -9.68
N GLU A 429 7.45 -15.98 -9.28
CA GLU A 429 7.95 -16.91 -8.28
C GLU A 429 8.02 -16.25 -6.89
N MET A 430 8.01 -17.06 -5.85
CA MET A 430 7.99 -16.64 -4.46
C MET A 430 9.04 -17.40 -3.64
N GLN A 431 9.72 -16.70 -2.74
CA GLN A 431 10.62 -17.27 -1.73
C GLN A 431 10.13 -16.89 -0.35
N PHE A 432 10.17 -17.85 0.57
CA PHE A 432 9.74 -17.65 1.96
C PHE A 432 10.94 -17.54 2.89
N ARG A 433 10.79 -16.74 3.94
CA ARG A 433 11.69 -16.86 5.09
C ARG A 433 11.47 -18.24 5.72
N LEU A 434 12.54 -19.00 5.95
CA LEU A 434 12.47 -20.32 6.58
C LEU A 434 12.31 -20.18 8.12
N SER A 435 11.34 -19.38 8.53
CA SER A 435 10.99 -19.17 9.93
C SER A 435 10.23 -20.35 10.50
N ASN A 436 10.20 -20.45 11.83
CA ASN A 436 9.38 -21.44 12.50
C ASN A 436 7.89 -21.27 12.19
N SER A 437 7.43 -20.03 12.02
CA SER A 437 6.06 -19.71 11.66
C SER A 437 5.65 -20.38 10.34
N TRP A 438 6.41 -20.17 9.27
CA TRP A 438 6.11 -20.77 7.97
C TRP A 438 6.22 -22.30 7.97
N VAL A 439 7.28 -22.83 8.60
CA VAL A 439 7.47 -24.29 8.69
C VAL A 439 6.30 -24.93 9.43
N THR A 440 5.86 -24.36 10.56
CA THR A 440 4.71 -24.88 11.31
C THR A 440 3.39 -24.71 10.55
N THR A 441 3.23 -23.61 9.80
CA THR A 441 2.04 -23.41 8.98
C THR A 441 1.91 -24.52 7.93
N PHE A 442 2.95 -24.75 7.15
CA PHE A 442 2.93 -25.80 6.12
C PHE A 442 2.86 -27.22 6.72
N GLU A 443 3.46 -27.46 7.89
CA GLU A 443 3.35 -28.73 8.62
C GLU A 443 1.90 -29.00 9.04
N THR A 444 1.27 -28.02 9.69
CA THR A 444 -0.13 -28.11 10.14
C THR A 444 -1.05 -28.37 8.96
N GLU A 445 -0.85 -27.63 7.89
CA GLU A 445 -1.64 -27.75 6.69
C GLU A 445 -1.46 -29.09 5.98
N ALA A 446 -0.25 -29.63 5.93
CA ALA A 446 0.01 -30.95 5.39
C ALA A 446 -0.68 -32.04 6.24
N SER A 447 -0.62 -31.93 7.59
CA SER A 447 -1.22 -32.92 8.49
C SER A 447 -2.75 -32.88 8.50
N GLU A 448 -3.37 -31.70 8.50
CA GLU A 448 -4.83 -31.56 8.50
C GLU A 448 -5.48 -32.13 7.23
N ARG A 449 -4.76 -32.14 6.09
CA ARG A 449 -5.26 -32.75 4.85
C ARG A 449 -5.17 -34.26 4.80
N GLU A 450 -4.22 -34.87 5.52
CA GLU A 450 -4.15 -36.32 5.61
C GLU A 450 -5.42 -36.91 6.24
N ASP A 451 -6.04 -36.21 7.18
CA ASP A 451 -7.23 -36.67 7.88
C ASP A 451 -8.54 -36.45 7.11
N ASN A 452 -8.61 -35.50 6.16
CA ASN A 452 -9.87 -35.02 5.58
C ASN A 452 -10.02 -35.20 4.06
N SER A 453 -8.98 -35.60 3.29
CA SER A 453 -9.10 -35.69 1.82
C SER A 453 -9.17 -37.10 1.30
N ASN A 454 -10.20 -37.39 0.51
CA ASN A 454 -10.36 -38.61 -0.27
C ASN A 454 -9.65 -38.54 -1.65
N THR A 455 -8.95 -37.45 -1.97
CA THR A 455 -8.31 -37.25 -3.28
C THR A 455 -6.79 -37.24 -3.18
N PRO A 456 -6.08 -38.14 -3.89
CA PRO A 456 -4.62 -38.25 -3.83
C PRO A 456 -3.82 -37.06 -4.35
N SER A 457 -4.43 -36.19 -5.17
CA SER A 457 -3.73 -35.07 -5.82
C SER A 457 -3.52 -33.85 -4.90
N GLU A 458 -4.41 -33.63 -3.95
CA GLU A 458 -4.29 -32.51 -3.00
C GLU A 458 -3.29 -32.80 -1.87
N LYS A 459 -3.17 -34.07 -1.44
CA LYS A 459 -2.16 -34.51 -0.46
C LYS A 459 -0.73 -34.25 -0.93
N THR A 460 -0.50 -34.22 -2.24
CA THR A 460 0.84 -34.20 -2.80
C THR A 460 1.49 -32.82 -2.87
N MET A 461 0.72 -31.72 -2.95
CA MET A 461 1.29 -30.41 -3.23
C MET A 461 1.85 -29.71 -1.99
N ASN A 462 1.08 -29.61 -0.91
CA ASN A 462 1.57 -28.99 0.32
C ASN A 462 2.58 -29.86 1.06
N GLY A 463 2.44 -31.19 1.02
CA GLY A 463 3.46 -32.10 1.50
C GLY A 463 4.79 -31.92 0.77
N LYS A 464 4.78 -31.77 -0.56
CA LYS A 464 6.00 -31.51 -1.35
C LYS A 464 6.61 -30.14 -1.07
N VAL A 465 5.80 -29.11 -0.86
CA VAL A 465 6.31 -27.79 -0.47
C VAL A 465 6.94 -27.87 0.91
N PHE A 466 6.26 -28.48 1.88
CA PHE A 466 6.77 -28.68 3.23
C PHE A 466 8.09 -29.46 3.27
N GLU A 467 8.17 -30.59 2.57
CA GLU A 467 9.40 -31.36 2.45
C GLU A 467 10.56 -30.51 1.91
N LYS A 468 10.32 -29.71 0.87
CA LYS A 468 11.33 -28.83 0.30
C LYS A 468 11.76 -27.70 1.25
N LEU A 469 10.84 -27.15 2.05
CA LEU A 469 11.18 -26.16 3.08
C LEU A 469 12.06 -26.79 4.17
N LEU A 470 11.78 -28.05 4.57
CA LEU A 470 12.63 -28.78 5.52
C LEU A 470 14.02 -29.09 4.94
N GLU A 471 14.10 -29.49 3.67
CA GLU A 471 15.37 -29.69 2.98
C GLU A 471 16.21 -28.40 2.97
N ASP A 472 15.59 -27.28 2.57
CA ASP A 472 16.26 -25.98 2.49
C ASP A 472 16.73 -25.52 3.88
N ARG A 473 15.92 -25.75 4.91
CA ARG A 473 16.29 -25.43 6.30
C ARG A 473 17.41 -26.34 6.81
N ALA A 474 17.38 -27.62 6.48
CA ALA A 474 18.44 -28.58 6.83
C ALA A 474 19.77 -28.23 6.13
N ALA A 475 19.70 -27.65 4.92
CA ALA A 475 20.85 -27.09 4.21
C ALA A 475 21.37 -25.77 4.80
N GLY A 476 20.75 -25.24 5.85
CA GLY A 476 21.16 -23.99 6.51
C GLY A 476 20.75 -22.72 5.77
N LEU A 477 19.84 -22.82 4.81
CA LEU A 477 19.32 -21.67 4.10
C LEU A 477 18.41 -20.84 5.01
N ARG A 478 18.35 -19.54 4.79
CA ARG A 478 17.44 -18.61 5.48
C ARG A 478 16.22 -18.26 4.63
N LEU A 479 16.38 -18.29 3.30
CA LEU A 479 15.29 -18.22 2.32
C LEU A 479 15.10 -19.57 1.65
N SER A 480 13.86 -19.92 1.36
CA SER A 480 13.52 -21.12 0.60
C SER A 480 14.04 -21.04 -0.84
N ARG A 481 14.09 -22.19 -1.52
CA ARG A 481 14.08 -22.20 -2.99
C ARG A 481 12.87 -21.43 -3.53
N LYS A 482 12.89 -21.11 -4.81
CA LYS A 482 11.79 -20.43 -5.49
C LYS A 482 10.64 -21.41 -5.73
N PHE A 483 9.43 -20.96 -5.48
CA PHE A 483 8.19 -21.66 -5.80
C PHE A 483 7.37 -20.81 -6.75
N SER A 484 6.87 -21.41 -7.83
CA SER A 484 5.88 -20.74 -8.68
C SER A 484 4.60 -20.46 -7.89
N THR A 485 4.05 -19.27 -8.03
CA THR A 485 2.74 -18.94 -7.42
C THR A 485 1.61 -19.81 -7.96
N GLU A 486 1.74 -20.36 -9.18
CA GLU A 486 0.81 -21.37 -9.70
C GLU A 486 0.81 -22.63 -8.83
N THR A 487 1.99 -23.10 -8.41
CA THR A 487 2.12 -24.26 -7.53
C THR A 487 1.55 -24.02 -6.14
N LEU A 488 1.67 -22.78 -5.65
CA LEU A 488 1.23 -22.41 -4.30
C LEU A 488 -0.28 -22.14 -4.20
N MET A 489 -0.95 -21.80 -5.31
CA MET A 489 -2.28 -21.20 -5.26
C MET A 489 -3.36 -21.91 -6.07
N ASP A 490 -3.10 -23.10 -6.59
CA ASP A 490 -4.08 -23.86 -7.40
C ASP A 490 -4.78 -22.99 -8.46
N PHE A 491 -4.01 -22.44 -9.37
CA PHE A 491 -4.54 -21.69 -10.50
C PHE A 491 -5.08 -22.63 -11.56
N PRO A 492 -6.20 -22.30 -12.20
CA PRO A 492 -6.56 -22.95 -13.44
C PRO A 492 -5.43 -22.69 -14.46
N GLU A 493 -4.75 -23.74 -14.90
CA GLU A 493 -3.65 -23.66 -15.88
C GLU A 493 -4.09 -23.12 -17.25
N GLU A 494 -5.38 -22.82 -17.42
CA GLU A 494 -5.97 -22.56 -18.70
C GLU A 494 -6.07 -21.06 -18.99
N ALA A 495 -5.59 -20.69 -20.17
CA ALA A 495 -5.87 -19.39 -20.79
C ALA A 495 -7.38 -19.12 -20.85
N ASN A 496 -7.76 -17.84 -20.83
CA ASN A 496 -9.18 -17.49 -21.01
C ASN A 496 -9.65 -17.83 -22.42
N ARG A 497 -10.25 -19.01 -22.57
CA ARG A 497 -10.75 -19.54 -23.87
C ARG A 497 -11.90 -18.72 -24.47
N GLU A 498 -12.56 -17.87 -23.67
CA GLU A 498 -13.61 -16.97 -24.15
C GLU A 498 -13.03 -15.77 -24.90
N LEU A 499 -11.77 -15.43 -24.63
CA LEU A 499 -11.03 -14.40 -25.33
C LEU A 499 -10.45 -14.97 -26.62
N LYS A 500 -11.16 -14.78 -27.75
CA LYS A 500 -10.69 -15.24 -29.07
C LYS A 500 -9.51 -14.41 -29.60
N ASP A 501 -9.48 -13.13 -29.31
CA ASP A 501 -8.48 -12.17 -29.79
C ASP A 501 -7.68 -11.58 -28.61
N LYS A 502 -6.46 -11.14 -28.88
CA LYS A 502 -5.66 -10.37 -27.94
C LYS A 502 -6.34 -9.01 -27.66
N ILE A 503 -6.43 -8.62 -26.39
CA ILE A 503 -6.82 -7.28 -25.98
C ILE A 503 -5.56 -6.41 -25.95
N ASN A 504 -5.64 -5.19 -26.46
CA ASN A 504 -4.59 -4.19 -26.31
C ASN A 504 -4.80 -3.46 -24.97
N VAL A 505 -3.87 -3.62 -24.05
CA VAL A 505 -3.99 -3.03 -22.71
C VAL A 505 -2.98 -1.91 -22.54
N VAL A 506 -3.44 -0.77 -22.05
CA VAL A 506 -2.60 0.27 -21.46
C VAL A 506 -2.89 0.31 -19.97
N LEU A 507 -1.84 0.23 -19.17
CA LEU A 507 -1.91 0.20 -17.72
C LEU A 507 -1.37 1.52 -17.15
N LEU A 508 -2.20 2.23 -16.39
CA LEU A 508 -1.82 3.48 -15.72
C LEU A 508 -1.40 3.20 -14.29
N VAL A 509 -0.20 3.63 -13.94
CA VAL A 509 0.40 3.43 -12.61
C VAL A 509 1.15 4.67 -12.14
N ASN A 510 1.35 4.77 -10.83
CA ASN A 510 2.19 5.79 -10.23
C ASN A 510 3.06 5.21 -9.08
N GLU A 511 3.85 6.06 -8.44
CA GLU A 511 4.75 5.71 -7.34
C GLU A 511 4.05 5.22 -6.07
N MET A 512 2.71 5.33 -6.02
CA MET A 512 1.88 4.78 -4.95
C MET A 512 1.24 3.43 -5.31
N CYS A 513 1.44 2.94 -6.54
CA CYS A 513 1.08 1.58 -6.93
C CYS A 513 1.99 0.59 -6.21
N ALA A 514 1.44 -0.22 -5.31
CA ALA A 514 2.19 -1.04 -4.37
C ALA A 514 1.68 -2.47 -4.30
N SER A 515 2.53 -3.40 -3.91
CA SER A 515 2.16 -4.79 -3.62
C SER A 515 1.48 -5.50 -4.78
N MET A 516 0.23 -5.95 -4.63
CA MET A 516 -0.47 -6.59 -5.75
C MET A 516 -0.56 -5.66 -6.97
N CYS A 517 -0.57 -4.35 -6.79
CA CYS A 517 -0.45 -3.40 -7.90
C CYS A 517 0.93 -3.48 -8.58
N ASP A 518 2.03 -3.54 -7.80
CA ASP A 518 3.37 -3.82 -8.34
C ASP A 518 3.41 -5.16 -9.09
N ILE A 519 2.88 -6.21 -8.44
CA ILE A 519 2.91 -7.59 -8.95
C ILE A 519 2.08 -7.70 -10.24
N PHE A 520 0.87 -7.16 -10.25
CA PHE A 520 -0.01 -7.16 -11.42
C PHE A 520 0.64 -6.42 -12.59
N THR A 521 1.24 -5.26 -12.33
CA THR A 521 1.98 -4.49 -13.32
C THR A 521 3.15 -5.28 -13.88
N ALA A 522 3.92 -5.96 -13.00
CA ALA A 522 5.02 -6.83 -13.40
C ALA A 522 4.55 -7.97 -14.29
N VAL A 523 3.49 -8.69 -13.87
CA VAL A 523 2.93 -9.81 -14.63
C VAL A 523 2.48 -9.37 -16.03
N LEU A 524 1.72 -8.29 -16.14
CA LEU A 524 1.24 -7.84 -17.44
C LEU A 524 2.40 -7.37 -18.34
N LYS A 525 3.38 -6.66 -17.77
CA LYS A 525 4.54 -6.18 -18.51
C LYS A 525 5.45 -7.32 -18.97
N ASP A 526 5.81 -8.23 -18.06
CA ASP A 526 6.75 -9.34 -18.34
C ASP A 526 6.19 -10.34 -19.35
N ASN A 527 4.85 -10.45 -19.42
CA ASN A 527 4.15 -11.26 -20.43
C ASN A 527 3.81 -10.48 -21.72
N ASN A 528 4.28 -9.26 -21.90
CA ASN A 528 3.95 -8.40 -23.05
C ASN A 528 2.43 -8.24 -23.26
N MET A 529 1.68 -8.15 -22.19
CA MET A 529 0.23 -8.02 -22.21
C MET A 529 -0.23 -6.56 -22.17
N ALA A 530 0.57 -5.65 -21.60
CA ALA A 530 0.22 -4.25 -21.46
C ALA A 530 1.40 -3.32 -21.75
N THR A 531 1.08 -2.10 -22.22
CA THR A 531 1.99 -0.95 -22.20
C THR A 531 1.76 -0.19 -20.90
N VAL A 532 2.80 -0.02 -20.10
CA VAL A 532 2.74 0.66 -18.81
C VAL A 532 3.04 2.15 -18.97
N VAL A 533 2.16 3.00 -18.45
CA VAL A 533 2.25 4.47 -18.58
C VAL A 533 2.16 5.10 -17.18
N GLY A 534 2.98 6.08 -16.91
CA GLY A 534 3.00 6.83 -15.65
C GLY A 534 4.36 6.92 -15.02
N SER A 535 4.48 6.73 -13.72
CA SER A 535 5.73 6.68 -12.99
C SER A 535 6.04 5.26 -12.50
N ARG A 536 7.28 5.03 -12.06
CA ARG A 536 7.73 3.76 -11.52
C ARG A 536 6.90 3.40 -10.28
N THR A 537 6.44 2.14 -10.20
CA THR A 537 5.67 1.64 -9.05
C THR A 537 6.52 1.55 -7.78
N MET A 538 5.89 1.44 -6.62
CA MET A 538 6.53 1.55 -5.30
C MET A 538 7.63 0.51 -5.06
N GLY A 539 7.45 -0.70 -5.55
CA GLY A 539 8.39 -1.79 -5.28
C GLY A 539 8.20 -2.40 -3.89
N ALA A 540 6.98 -2.56 -3.48
CA ALA A 540 6.60 -3.26 -2.26
C ALA A 540 6.22 -4.70 -2.60
N GLY A 541 7.16 -5.64 -2.55
CA GLY A 541 6.96 -7.02 -3.00
C GLY A 541 7.09 -8.04 -1.88
N GLY A 542 6.05 -8.83 -1.64
CA GLY A 542 6.08 -9.94 -0.69
C GLY A 542 4.85 -10.05 0.19
N ASN A 543 4.73 -11.16 0.90
CA ASN A 543 3.69 -11.37 1.89
C ASN A 543 4.02 -10.62 3.18
N VAL A 544 2.99 -10.10 3.85
CA VAL A 544 3.14 -9.25 5.03
C VAL A 544 2.38 -9.83 6.21
N VAL A 545 3.02 -9.86 7.37
CA VAL A 545 2.43 -10.34 8.62
C VAL A 545 2.56 -9.30 9.72
N SER A 546 1.46 -9.09 10.45
CA SER A 546 1.46 -8.33 11.70
C SER A 546 1.67 -9.29 12.86
N TYR A 547 2.72 -9.06 13.65
CA TYR A 547 3.05 -9.90 14.79
C TYR A 547 2.30 -9.48 16.05
N ALA A 548 2.37 -10.32 17.07
CA ALA A 548 1.89 -9.97 18.40
C ALA A 548 2.58 -8.70 18.92
N GLU A 549 1.97 -8.07 19.89
CA GLU A 549 2.54 -6.90 20.56
C GLU A 549 3.81 -7.24 21.33
N ALA A 550 4.77 -6.32 21.33
CA ALA A 550 5.94 -6.41 22.19
C ALA A 550 5.51 -6.53 23.67
N PRO A 551 6.20 -7.34 24.48
CA PRO A 551 5.75 -7.72 25.82
C PRO A 551 5.46 -6.54 26.73
N ILE A 552 6.23 -5.48 26.67
CA ILE A 552 6.17 -4.37 27.63
C ILE A 552 5.60 -3.10 26.99
N SER A 553 6.17 -2.63 25.90
CA SER A 553 5.73 -1.39 25.22
C SER A 553 4.38 -1.51 24.53
N LYS A 554 3.93 -2.72 24.25
CA LYS A 554 2.72 -3.01 23.48
C LYS A 554 2.77 -2.45 22.04
N MET A 555 3.95 -2.17 21.54
CA MET A 555 4.12 -1.86 20.12
C MET A 555 4.01 -3.12 19.28
N GLN A 556 3.33 -3.00 18.18
CA GLN A 556 3.21 -4.05 17.18
C GLN A 556 4.10 -3.71 15.98
N ILE A 557 4.71 -4.72 15.38
CA ILE A 557 5.42 -4.58 14.10
C ILE A 557 4.75 -5.41 13.03
N ARG A 558 4.89 -4.94 11.80
CA ARG A 558 4.49 -5.62 10.58
C ARG A 558 5.72 -5.80 9.71
N GLN A 559 5.89 -6.98 9.13
CA GLN A 559 7.09 -7.35 8.40
C GLN A 559 6.76 -8.11 7.12
N THR A 560 7.68 -8.05 6.15
CA THR A 560 7.66 -8.83 4.92
C THR A 560 8.28 -10.20 5.16
N GLU A 561 7.51 -11.28 5.01
CA GLU A 561 7.94 -12.66 5.27
C GLU A 561 8.28 -13.46 4.01
N SER A 562 8.05 -12.89 2.84
CA SER A 562 8.39 -13.51 1.58
C SER A 562 8.88 -12.47 0.57
N LEU A 563 9.57 -12.95 -0.45
CA LEU A 563 10.00 -12.13 -1.60
C LEU A 563 9.34 -12.66 -2.85
N ILE A 564 8.87 -11.75 -3.71
CA ILE A 564 8.29 -12.07 -5.02
C ILE A 564 9.26 -11.63 -6.11
N LEU A 565 9.51 -12.54 -7.06
CA LEU A 565 10.37 -12.32 -8.21
C LEU A 565 9.52 -12.01 -9.44
N ARG A 566 10.07 -11.23 -10.34
CA ARG A 566 9.48 -10.98 -11.66
C ARG A 566 9.53 -12.23 -12.53
N GLY A 567 8.90 -12.17 -13.71
CA GLY A 567 8.88 -13.26 -14.69
C GLY A 567 10.26 -13.72 -15.17
N ASP A 568 11.33 -12.95 -14.95
CA ASP A 568 12.71 -13.33 -15.21
C ASP A 568 13.28 -14.32 -14.15
N GLY A 569 12.57 -14.55 -13.07
CA GLY A 569 12.97 -15.41 -11.97
C GLY A 569 14.21 -14.92 -11.20
N VAL A 570 14.65 -13.68 -11.38
CA VAL A 570 15.87 -13.12 -10.78
C VAL A 570 15.60 -11.81 -10.05
N THR A 571 14.84 -10.92 -10.65
CA THR A 571 14.60 -9.57 -10.14
C THR A 571 13.51 -9.61 -9.09
N TYR A 572 13.83 -9.22 -7.85
CA TYR A 572 12.81 -9.00 -6.82
C TYR A 572 11.96 -7.75 -7.15
N ILE A 573 10.67 -7.82 -6.87
CA ILE A 573 9.81 -6.62 -6.91
C ILE A 573 10.21 -5.66 -5.79
N GLU A 574 10.60 -6.20 -4.65
CA GLU A 574 11.03 -5.44 -3.47
C GLU A 574 12.12 -4.42 -3.81
N ASN A 575 11.85 -3.13 -3.52
CA ASN A 575 12.64 -1.94 -3.83
C ASN A 575 12.98 -1.72 -5.33
N ASN A 576 12.54 -2.57 -6.23
CA ASN A 576 12.73 -2.36 -7.67
C ASN A 576 11.46 -1.82 -8.33
N GLY A 577 10.28 -2.31 -7.94
CA GLY A 577 9.04 -1.95 -8.60
C GLY A 577 9.05 -2.28 -10.09
N VAL A 578 8.23 -1.60 -10.83
CA VAL A 578 8.11 -1.72 -12.29
C VAL A 578 8.23 -0.34 -12.93
N SER A 579 9.28 -0.12 -13.71
CA SER A 579 9.40 1.09 -14.50
C SER A 579 8.36 1.10 -15.63
N PRO A 580 7.73 2.24 -15.94
CA PRO A 580 6.81 2.35 -17.05
C PRO A 580 7.51 2.21 -18.40
N ASP A 581 6.76 1.94 -19.47
CA ASP A 581 7.23 1.99 -20.86
C ASP A 581 7.19 3.42 -21.39
N VAL A 582 6.22 4.20 -20.87
CA VAL A 582 6.08 5.63 -21.14
C VAL A 582 6.06 6.36 -19.82
N GLU A 583 7.20 6.93 -19.46
CA GLU A 583 7.33 7.73 -18.24
C GLU A 583 6.71 9.11 -18.43
N LEU A 584 5.92 9.54 -17.46
CA LEU A 584 5.34 10.87 -17.42
C LEU A 584 5.77 11.55 -16.12
N ALA A 585 6.39 12.70 -16.25
CA ALA A 585 6.84 13.49 -15.11
C ALA A 585 5.64 13.93 -14.24
N VAL A 586 5.88 14.02 -12.93
CA VAL A 586 4.90 14.56 -11.98
C VAL A 586 4.61 16.02 -12.32
N SER A 587 3.36 16.33 -12.62
CA SER A 587 2.89 17.68 -12.97
C SER A 587 2.84 18.59 -11.72
N GLU A 588 2.88 19.90 -11.94
CA GLU A 588 2.60 20.89 -10.88
C GLU A 588 1.11 20.93 -10.49
N ASP A 589 0.25 20.27 -11.23
CA ASP A 589 -1.18 20.12 -10.97
C ASP A 589 -1.57 18.64 -11.04
N GLU A 590 -1.99 18.05 -9.92
CA GLU A 590 -2.34 16.64 -9.82
C GLU A 590 -3.52 16.26 -10.73
N ALA A 591 -4.52 17.13 -10.86
CA ALA A 591 -5.65 16.91 -11.77
C ALA A 591 -5.19 16.96 -13.23
N ALA A 592 -4.34 17.94 -13.59
CA ALA A 592 -3.77 18.04 -14.93
C ALA A 592 -2.85 16.84 -15.23
N GLN A 593 -2.09 16.35 -14.26
CA GLN A 593 -1.28 15.15 -14.41
C GLN A 593 -2.16 13.93 -14.71
N TYR A 594 -3.21 13.72 -13.92
CA TYR A 594 -4.15 12.62 -14.14
C TYR A 594 -4.77 12.67 -15.54
N THR A 595 -5.24 13.85 -15.95
CA THR A 595 -5.79 14.08 -17.30
C THR A 595 -4.74 13.78 -18.38
N THR A 596 -3.50 14.21 -18.19
CA THR A 596 -2.40 13.99 -19.14
C THR A 596 -2.07 12.51 -19.26
N ILE A 597 -1.97 11.78 -18.17
CA ILE A 597 -1.69 10.33 -18.16
C ILE A 597 -2.82 9.58 -18.88
N ARG A 598 -4.08 9.91 -18.57
CA ARG A 598 -5.25 9.31 -19.21
C ARG A 598 -5.31 9.62 -20.71
N ALA A 599 -5.10 10.87 -21.10
CA ALA A 599 -5.05 11.27 -22.52
C ALA A 599 -3.94 10.54 -23.27
N LYS A 600 -2.78 10.35 -22.65
CA LYS A 600 -1.68 9.57 -23.23
C LYS A 600 -2.07 8.11 -23.46
N ALA A 601 -2.79 7.49 -22.51
CA ALA A 601 -3.28 6.12 -22.68
C ALA A 601 -4.23 5.99 -23.88
N PHE A 602 -5.19 6.89 -23.98
CA PHE A 602 -6.11 6.92 -25.13
C PHE A 602 -5.36 7.15 -26.45
N SER A 603 -4.42 8.08 -26.48
CA SER A 603 -3.58 8.34 -27.65
C SER A 603 -2.80 7.10 -28.10
N LEU A 604 -2.17 6.36 -27.17
CA LEU A 604 -1.42 5.14 -27.51
C LEU A 604 -2.30 4.06 -28.13
N LEU A 605 -3.56 3.96 -27.68
CA LEU A 605 -4.52 2.99 -28.22
C LEU A 605 -5.16 3.46 -29.53
N SER A 606 -5.28 4.77 -29.77
CA SER A 606 -5.93 5.32 -30.97
C SER A 606 -4.97 5.68 -32.10
N THR A 607 -3.66 5.59 -31.91
CA THR A 607 -2.66 5.86 -32.97
C THR A 607 -2.36 4.59 -33.76
N VAL A 608 -2.43 4.67 -35.08
CA VAL A 608 -2.12 3.59 -36.03
C VAL A 608 -1.01 3.98 -36.98
N ALA A 609 -0.15 3.03 -37.35
CA ALA A 609 0.83 3.25 -38.40
C ALA A 609 0.11 3.43 -39.74
N VAL A 610 0.48 4.45 -40.49
CA VAL A 610 -0.01 4.64 -41.85
C VAL A 610 0.47 3.47 -42.70
N LYS A 611 -0.45 2.70 -43.29
CA LYS A 611 -0.08 1.73 -44.31
C LYS A 611 0.44 2.53 -45.52
N PRO A 612 1.65 2.23 -46.06
CA PRO A 612 2.09 2.87 -47.28
C PRO A 612 1.04 2.59 -48.38
N GLU A 613 0.60 3.64 -49.06
CA GLU A 613 -0.26 3.47 -50.24
C GLU A 613 0.43 2.47 -51.19
N PRO A 614 -0.32 1.48 -51.71
CA PRO A 614 0.24 0.63 -52.75
C PRO A 614 0.69 1.53 -53.90
N LEU A 615 1.97 1.45 -54.23
CA LEU A 615 2.51 2.13 -55.42
C LEU A 615 1.56 1.86 -56.59
N ALA A 616 0.97 2.92 -57.13
CA ALA A 616 0.14 2.83 -58.34
C ALA A 616 0.94 2.04 -59.38
N SER A 617 0.40 0.92 -59.83
CA SER A 617 0.94 0.16 -60.93
C SER A 617 0.91 1.10 -62.16
N THR A 618 2.08 1.55 -62.57
CA THR A 618 2.22 2.15 -63.91
C THR A 618 1.98 1.02 -64.87
N GLU A 619 0.75 0.95 -65.40
CA GLU A 619 0.50 0.21 -66.63
C GLU A 619 1.24 0.92 -67.77
N GLU A 620 2.29 0.26 -68.27
CA GLU A 620 2.75 0.41 -69.64
C GLU A 620 2.10 -0.63 -70.56
#